data_cc45ef31c18fc3639f7f483341fc32c4
#
_entry.id   cc45ef31c18fc3639f7f483341fc32c4
#
_cell.length_a   1.000
_cell.length_b   1.000
_cell.length_c   1.000
_cell.angle_alpha   90.00
_cell.angle_beta   90.00
_cell.angle_gamma   90.00
#
_symmetry.space_group_name_H-M   'P 1'
#
loop_
_entity.id
_entity.type
_entity.pdbx_description
1 polymer ?
#
loop_
_entity_poly.entity_id
_entity_poly.type
_entity_poly.pdbx_seq_one_letter_code
_entity_poly.pdbx_strand_id
1 'polypeptide(L)'
;MAVRVGINGFGRIGRQALKALLDRHTDDIEVVAINDLFDTATNAHLFKYDSNYGVYPGDVEARESSFVVDGREIAVVAERDPGAIPWKKFGAQIVIESTGLFTDATKAKAHLSAGADKVIISAPARNEDITIVLGVNQERFDPARHNVISNASCTTNGLAPVAKVLFDRFGIQRGLLTTVHSYTNSQRLLDVASRDLRDARAAALNIVPSETGAARAVGLVIPELQGRFGGMSLRVPTSTVSIVDFTAVLDREATKDEINAAMREYSKDSMLGILGYTEEPLVSSDLKGDSRSSIFSGLDTLVVGNLVKVLSWYDNEYGYACRLSDITAFVARQLNGKTSANGSILKEIVGDPGMWGKNPRLRDRDSAASTTATATSKE
;
A
#
# COMPACT_ATOMS: atom_id res chain seq x y z
N MET A 1 15.27 -17.56 11.53
CA MET A 1 14.89 -16.64 12.63
C MET A 1 14.09 -15.51 12.01
N ALA A 2 13.11 -14.97 12.75
CA ALA A 2 12.39 -13.78 12.29
C ALA A 2 13.34 -12.59 12.15
N VAL A 3 13.14 -11.78 11.11
CA VAL A 3 13.92 -10.55 10.89
C VAL A 3 13.36 -9.45 11.78
N ARG A 4 14.26 -8.73 12.48
CA ARG A 4 13.86 -7.67 13.40
C ARG A 4 13.66 -6.36 12.67
N VAL A 5 12.50 -5.73 12.90
CA VAL A 5 12.04 -4.55 12.17
C VAL A 5 11.84 -3.38 13.12
N GLY A 6 12.33 -2.20 12.73
CA GLY A 6 12.03 -0.91 13.34
C GLY A 6 11.05 -0.10 12.50
N ILE A 7 10.23 0.72 13.14
CA ILE A 7 9.32 1.66 12.44
C ILE A 7 9.67 3.08 12.86
N ASN A 8 10.05 3.92 11.90
CA ASN A 8 10.25 5.36 12.11
C ASN A 8 9.03 6.14 11.64
N GLY A 9 8.33 6.79 12.56
CA GLY A 9 7.05 7.46 12.33
C GLY A 9 5.85 6.55 12.56
N PHE A 10 5.14 6.79 13.65
CA PHE A 10 3.98 5.98 14.04
C PHE A 10 2.65 6.71 13.78
N GLY A 11 2.59 7.40 12.63
CA GLY A 11 1.41 8.04 12.08
C GLY A 11 0.39 7.02 11.55
N ARG A 12 -0.52 7.46 10.66
CA ARG A 12 -1.54 6.58 10.06
C ARG A 12 -0.91 5.32 9.44
N ILE A 13 0.09 5.50 8.57
CA ILE A 13 0.71 4.37 7.84
C ILE A 13 1.52 3.49 8.78
N GLY A 14 2.35 4.05 9.67
CA GLY A 14 3.13 3.25 10.62
C GLY A 14 2.27 2.35 11.51
N ARG A 15 1.14 2.88 12.03
CA ARG A 15 0.20 2.10 12.83
C ARG A 15 -0.50 1.00 12.04
N GLN A 16 -0.96 1.30 10.81
CA GLN A 16 -1.59 0.26 9.98
C GLN A 16 -0.57 -0.78 9.50
N ALA A 17 0.67 -0.38 9.22
CA ALA A 17 1.75 -1.31 8.89
C ALA A 17 2.04 -2.27 10.05
N LEU A 18 2.12 -1.77 11.30
CA LEU A 18 2.26 -2.64 12.47
C LEU A 18 1.10 -3.63 12.56
N LYS A 19 -0.15 -3.20 12.41
CA LYS A 19 -1.32 -4.09 12.41
C LYS A 19 -1.22 -5.16 11.34
N ALA A 20 -0.83 -4.78 10.12
CA ALA A 20 -0.66 -5.71 9.01
C ALA A 20 0.50 -6.70 9.25
N LEU A 21 1.64 -6.26 9.82
CA LEU A 21 2.76 -7.12 10.18
C LEU A 21 2.36 -8.15 11.24
N LEU A 22 1.65 -7.72 12.28
CA LEU A 22 1.17 -8.60 13.36
C LEU A 22 0.13 -9.61 12.90
N ASP A 23 -0.70 -9.25 11.92
CA ASP A 23 -1.74 -10.11 11.37
C ASP A 23 -1.19 -11.13 10.37
N ARG A 24 -0.18 -10.77 9.58
CA ARG A 24 0.21 -11.50 8.37
C ARG A 24 1.60 -12.15 8.40
N HIS A 25 2.55 -11.58 9.12
CA HIS A 25 3.98 -11.91 8.96
C HIS A 25 4.74 -12.22 10.24
N THR A 26 4.06 -12.66 11.28
CA THR A 26 4.69 -12.94 12.59
C THR A 26 5.70 -14.07 12.57
N ASP A 27 5.69 -14.93 11.55
CA ASP A 27 6.67 -16.02 11.39
C ASP A 27 7.99 -15.52 10.76
N ASP A 28 7.92 -14.47 9.95
CA ASP A 28 9.07 -13.92 9.23
C ASP A 28 9.63 -12.65 9.89
N ILE A 29 8.80 -11.92 10.68
CA ILE A 29 9.10 -10.58 11.18
C ILE A 29 8.79 -10.45 12.68
N GLU A 30 9.71 -9.77 13.39
CA GLU A 30 9.53 -9.28 14.75
C GLU A 30 9.70 -7.76 14.77
N VAL A 31 8.63 -7.00 15.08
CA VAL A 31 8.74 -5.55 15.29
C VAL A 31 9.28 -5.30 16.69
N VAL A 32 10.44 -4.67 16.78
CA VAL A 32 11.20 -4.54 18.04
C VAL A 32 11.22 -3.13 18.61
N ALA A 33 11.07 -2.11 17.75
CA ALA A 33 11.08 -0.73 18.21
C ALA A 33 10.30 0.19 17.25
N ILE A 34 9.74 1.25 17.83
CA ILE A 34 9.09 2.34 17.14
C ILE A 34 9.78 3.63 17.55
N ASN A 35 10.03 4.51 16.60
CA ASN A 35 10.43 5.88 16.86
C ASN A 35 9.27 6.82 16.50
N ASP A 36 8.80 7.58 17.47
CA ASP A 36 7.80 8.64 17.28
C ASP A 36 7.99 9.72 18.33
N LEU A 37 7.65 10.98 18.00
CA LEU A 37 7.88 12.12 18.88
C LEU A 37 6.82 12.29 19.97
N PHE A 38 5.72 11.53 19.88
CA PHE A 38 4.69 11.49 20.93
C PHE A 38 5.01 10.39 21.95
N ASP A 39 4.43 10.55 23.15
CA ASP A 39 4.60 9.60 24.24
C ASP A 39 3.97 8.24 23.95
N THR A 40 4.39 7.25 24.71
CA THR A 40 3.97 5.84 24.54
C THR A 40 2.47 5.64 24.75
N ALA A 41 1.87 6.37 25.74
CA ALA A 41 0.44 6.24 26.03
C ALA A 41 -0.41 6.76 24.87
N THR A 42 -0.03 7.90 24.28
CA THR A 42 -0.68 8.45 23.07
C THR A 42 -0.56 7.49 21.89
N ASN A 43 0.63 6.93 21.65
CA ASN A 43 0.86 5.99 20.57
C ASN A 43 0.06 4.69 20.73
N ALA A 44 0.02 4.12 21.93
CA ALA A 44 -0.76 2.94 22.26
C ALA A 44 -2.27 3.19 22.10
N HIS A 45 -2.76 4.34 22.57
CA HIS A 45 -4.17 4.73 22.42
C HIS A 45 -4.57 4.84 20.94
N LEU A 46 -3.79 5.54 20.12
CA LEU A 46 -4.07 5.71 18.70
C LEU A 46 -3.85 4.43 17.88
N PHE A 47 -3.06 3.49 18.37
CA PHE A 47 -2.96 2.16 17.79
C PHE A 47 -4.24 1.35 18.09
N LYS A 48 -4.74 1.40 19.32
CA LYS A 48 -5.93 0.66 19.74
C LYS A 48 -7.20 1.20 19.11
N TYR A 49 -7.39 2.51 19.07
CA TYR A 49 -8.63 3.13 18.58
C TYR A 49 -8.39 3.85 17.26
N ASP A 50 -9.10 3.43 16.22
CA ASP A 50 -8.97 3.96 14.87
C ASP A 50 -10.33 4.37 14.32
N SER A 51 -10.45 5.63 13.86
CA SER A 51 -11.72 6.17 13.35
C SER A 51 -12.18 5.48 12.05
N ASN A 52 -11.24 5.00 11.23
CA ASN A 52 -11.56 4.32 9.99
C ASN A 52 -11.81 2.81 10.19
N TYR A 53 -10.98 2.14 11.01
CA TYR A 53 -10.94 0.69 11.10
C TYR A 53 -11.45 0.12 12.43
N GLY A 54 -11.86 1.00 13.36
CA GLY A 54 -12.43 0.61 14.64
C GLY A 54 -11.37 0.26 15.68
N VAL A 55 -11.78 -0.52 16.67
CA VAL A 55 -10.94 -0.89 17.81
C VAL A 55 -10.09 -2.10 17.44
N TYR A 56 -8.78 -2.05 17.74
CA TYR A 56 -7.90 -3.21 17.60
C TYR A 56 -8.41 -4.35 18.51
N PRO A 57 -8.62 -5.57 18.00
CA PRO A 57 -9.30 -6.61 18.75
C PRO A 57 -8.43 -7.25 19.86
N GLY A 58 -7.10 -7.07 19.79
CA GLY A 58 -6.15 -7.62 20.73
C GLY A 58 -5.88 -6.72 21.94
N ASP A 59 -4.98 -7.17 22.80
CA ASP A 59 -4.56 -6.45 24.00
C ASP A 59 -3.51 -5.40 23.66
N VAL A 60 -3.66 -4.20 24.21
CA VAL A 60 -2.70 -3.10 24.08
C VAL A 60 -2.48 -2.46 25.45
N GLU A 61 -1.24 -2.52 25.93
CA GLU A 61 -0.81 -1.95 27.22
C GLU A 61 0.32 -0.94 27.00
N ALA A 62 0.18 0.28 27.49
CA ALA A 62 1.22 1.29 27.48
C ALA A 62 2.13 1.14 28.71
N ARG A 63 3.45 1.21 28.52
CA ARG A 63 4.48 1.26 29.56
C ARG A 63 5.29 2.54 29.41
N GLU A 64 6.22 2.80 30.29
CA GLU A 64 7.02 4.04 30.31
C GLU A 64 7.79 4.26 29.00
N SER A 65 8.50 3.24 28.50
CA SER A 65 9.34 3.32 27.30
C SER A 65 9.03 2.23 26.24
N SER A 66 7.90 1.56 26.39
CA SER A 66 7.44 0.54 25.48
C SER A 66 5.91 0.43 25.51
N PHE A 67 5.31 -0.22 24.51
CA PHE A 67 3.97 -0.73 24.62
C PHE A 67 3.91 -2.20 24.23
N VAL A 68 2.97 -2.91 24.81
CA VAL A 68 2.78 -4.34 24.60
C VAL A 68 1.55 -4.54 23.73
N VAL A 69 1.69 -5.32 22.65
CA VAL A 69 0.58 -5.70 21.78
C VAL A 69 0.53 -7.24 21.75
N ASP A 70 -0.57 -7.82 22.21
CA ASP A 70 -0.77 -9.27 22.26
C ASP A 70 0.41 -10.01 22.92
N GLY A 71 0.92 -9.47 24.03
CA GLY A 71 2.05 -10.00 24.79
C GLY A 71 3.43 -9.71 24.19
N ARG A 72 3.52 -9.04 23.04
CA ARG A 72 4.78 -8.65 22.41
C ARG A 72 5.19 -7.23 22.82
N GLU A 73 6.33 -7.10 23.45
CA GLU A 73 6.86 -5.81 23.87
C GLU A 73 7.60 -5.12 22.72
N ILE A 74 7.22 -3.88 22.44
CA ILE A 74 7.80 -3.03 21.40
C ILE A 74 8.33 -1.76 22.08
N ALA A 75 9.65 -1.54 21.97
CA ALA A 75 10.29 -0.35 22.53
C ALA A 75 9.81 0.92 21.80
N VAL A 76 9.69 2.03 22.53
CA VAL A 76 9.35 3.34 21.96
C VAL A 76 10.45 4.32 22.29
N VAL A 77 10.96 5.00 21.26
CA VAL A 77 11.97 6.06 21.36
C VAL A 77 11.48 7.32 20.65
N ALA A 78 12.06 8.49 20.96
CA ALA A 78 11.59 9.78 20.48
C ALA A 78 12.76 10.64 19.95
N GLU A 79 13.42 10.12 18.89
CA GLU A 79 14.55 10.78 18.25
C GLU A 79 14.12 11.51 16.96
N ARG A 80 14.57 12.77 16.82
CA ARG A 80 14.30 13.55 15.60
C ARG A 80 15.23 13.21 14.44
N ASP A 81 16.47 12.90 14.78
CA ASP A 81 17.50 12.54 13.80
C ASP A 81 17.48 11.02 13.54
N PRO A 82 17.22 10.57 12.32
CA PRO A 82 17.24 9.15 12.00
C PRO A 82 18.57 8.47 12.32
N GLY A 83 19.68 9.21 12.29
CA GLY A 83 21.02 8.69 12.61
C GLY A 83 21.26 8.48 14.12
N ALA A 84 20.44 9.13 14.98
CA ALA A 84 20.51 8.99 16.42
C ALA A 84 19.62 7.87 16.98
N ILE A 85 18.71 7.32 16.17
CA ILE A 85 17.83 6.22 16.61
C ILE A 85 18.66 4.96 16.86
N PRO A 86 18.57 4.34 18.03
CA PRO A 86 19.48 3.25 18.40
C PRO A 86 19.08 1.89 17.80
N TRP A 87 18.91 1.79 16.47
CA TRP A 87 18.48 0.58 15.77
C TRP A 87 19.38 -0.61 16.08
N LYS A 88 20.70 -0.37 16.13
CA LYS A 88 21.68 -1.42 16.49
C LYS A 88 21.41 -2.01 17.87
N LYS A 89 21.02 -1.18 18.87
CA LYS A 89 20.71 -1.64 20.24
C LYS A 89 19.50 -2.58 20.23
N PHE A 90 18.52 -2.30 19.40
CA PHE A 90 17.32 -3.14 19.25
C PHE A 90 17.54 -4.31 18.28
N GLY A 91 18.67 -4.34 17.58
CA GLY A 91 18.96 -5.35 16.55
C GLY A 91 18.02 -5.26 15.34
N ALA A 92 17.48 -4.08 15.07
CA ALA A 92 16.62 -3.87 13.91
C ALA A 92 17.43 -3.96 12.61
N GLN A 93 17.10 -4.92 11.77
CA GLN A 93 17.75 -5.18 10.48
C GLN A 93 17.06 -4.40 9.34
N ILE A 94 15.74 -4.25 9.41
CA ILE A 94 14.97 -3.47 8.45
C ILE A 94 14.30 -2.31 9.18
N VAL A 95 14.34 -1.11 8.60
CA VAL A 95 13.60 0.04 9.09
C VAL A 95 12.55 0.44 8.08
N ILE A 96 11.29 0.52 8.51
CA ILE A 96 10.21 1.14 7.79
C ILE A 96 10.22 2.64 8.09
N GLU A 97 10.52 3.46 7.07
CA GLU A 97 10.48 4.91 7.15
C GLU A 97 9.09 5.42 6.75
N SER A 98 8.28 5.80 7.72
CA SER A 98 6.88 6.22 7.53
C SER A 98 6.54 7.60 8.11
N THR A 99 7.55 8.44 8.35
CA THR A 99 7.34 9.83 8.81
C THR A 99 6.84 10.75 7.70
N GLY A 100 7.10 10.42 6.43
CA GLY A 100 6.89 11.30 5.28
C GLY A 100 7.92 12.44 5.17
N LEU A 101 8.90 12.52 6.07
CA LEU A 101 9.93 13.58 6.10
C LEU A 101 11.22 13.17 5.39
N PHE A 102 11.58 11.89 5.46
CA PHE A 102 12.83 11.35 4.91
C PHE A 102 12.58 10.57 3.62
N THR A 103 11.91 11.21 2.64
CA THR A 103 11.63 10.63 1.33
C THR A 103 12.80 10.75 0.34
N ASP A 104 13.84 11.50 0.69
CA ASP A 104 15.12 11.49 -0.02
C ASP A 104 16.02 10.42 0.59
N ALA A 105 16.43 9.44 -0.20
CA ALA A 105 17.27 8.32 0.25
C ALA A 105 18.63 8.79 0.80
N THR A 106 19.15 9.93 0.36
CA THR A 106 20.38 10.49 0.93
C THR A 106 20.25 10.82 2.42
N LYS A 107 19.03 11.17 2.87
CA LYS A 107 18.70 11.38 4.28
C LYS A 107 18.29 10.08 4.97
N ALA A 108 17.49 9.24 4.29
CA ALA A 108 17.03 7.97 4.85
C ALA A 108 18.19 6.98 5.10
N LYS A 109 19.32 7.10 4.39
CA LYS A 109 20.56 6.34 4.63
C LYS A 109 21.11 6.52 6.05
N ALA A 110 20.71 7.56 6.80
CA ALA A 110 21.05 7.72 8.20
C ALA A 110 20.59 6.51 9.06
N HIS A 111 19.50 5.84 8.72
CA HIS A 111 19.06 4.62 9.38
C HIS A 111 20.06 3.47 9.21
N LEU A 112 20.72 3.38 8.04
CA LEU A 112 21.78 2.38 7.80
C LEU A 112 22.99 2.66 8.73
N SER A 113 23.37 3.93 8.85
CA SER A 113 24.45 4.34 9.76
C SER A 113 24.10 4.08 11.23
N ALA A 114 22.80 4.13 11.59
CA ALA A 114 22.29 3.82 12.93
C ALA A 114 22.19 2.30 13.20
N GLY A 115 22.50 1.46 12.21
CA GLY A 115 22.64 0.02 12.37
C GLY A 115 21.60 -0.87 11.69
N ALA A 116 20.73 -0.31 10.86
CA ALA A 116 19.86 -1.11 9.99
C ALA A 116 20.61 -1.62 8.75
N ASP A 117 20.21 -2.77 8.22
CA ASP A 117 20.72 -3.32 6.96
C ASP A 117 19.94 -2.79 5.75
N LYS A 118 18.65 -2.57 5.92
CA LYS A 118 17.74 -2.10 4.86
C LYS A 118 16.79 -1.01 5.39
N VAL A 119 16.40 -0.12 4.48
CA VAL A 119 15.38 0.91 4.73
C VAL A 119 14.28 0.82 3.67
N ILE A 120 13.03 0.77 4.10
CA ILE A 120 11.85 0.76 3.22
C ILE A 120 11.10 2.07 3.44
N ILE A 121 11.10 2.95 2.44
CA ILE A 121 10.42 4.23 2.48
C ILE A 121 8.96 4.05 2.06
N SER A 122 8.01 4.43 2.90
CA SER A 122 6.58 4.32 2.69
C SER A 122 6.00 5.47 1.84
N ALA A 123 6.74 5.93 0.85
CA ALA A 123 6.37 7.04 -0.03
C ALA A 123 7.16 6.95 -1.34
N PRO A 124 6.76 7.67 -2.41
CA PRO A 124 7.63 7.93 -3.55
C PRO A 124 8.91 8.59 -3.05
N ALA A 125 10.05 8.01 -3.40
CA ALA A 125 11.35 8.50 -2.95
C ALA A 125 12.12 9.24 -4.06
N ARG A 126 13.26 9.81 -3.68
CA ARG A 126 14.29 10.31 -4.59
C ARG A 126 15.62 9.69 -4.18
N ASN A 127 16.47 9.42 -5.18
CA ASN A 127 17.80 8.86 -4.96
C ASN A 127 17.79 7.48 -4.25
N GLU A 128 16.65 6.79 -4.25
CA GLU A 128 16.52 5.43 -3.78
C GLU A 128 17.28 4.45 -4.68
N ASP A 129 17.69 3.33 -4.10
CA ASP A 129 18.38 2.30 -4.87
C ASP A 129 17.40 1.57 -5.81
N ILE A 130 16.14 1.43 -5.40
CA ILE A 130 15.06 0.85 -6.21
C ILE A 130 13.68 1.27 -5.70
N THR A 131 12.74 1.47 -6.63
CA THR A 131 11.30 1.54 -6.33
C THR A 131 10.64 0.21 -6.71
N ILE A 132 9.90 -0.40 -5.78
CA ILE A 132 9.23 -1.70 -5.96
C ILE A 132 7.72 -1.55 -5.77
N VAL A 133 6.96 -2.12 -6.70
CA VAL A 133 5.54 -2.43 -6.56
C VAL A 133 5.39 -3.94 -6.69
N LEU A 134 4.98 -4.59 -5.63
CA LEU A 134 4.77 -6.04 -5.63
C LEU A 134 3.71 -6.44 -6.66
N GLY A 135 3.96 -7.52 -7.38
CA GLY A 135 3.15 -7.97 -8.53
C GLY A 135 3.56 -7.33 -9.85
N VAL A 136 4.48 -6.35 -9.84
CA VAL A 136 4.90 -5.61 -11.05
C VAL A 136 6.38 -5.77 -11.37
N ASN A 137 7.28 -5.58 -10.38
CA ASN A 137 8.73 -5.56 -10.64
C ASN A 137 9.62 -6.06 -9.47
N GLN A 138 9.09 -6.84 -8.55
CA GLN A 138 9.85 -7.35 -7.39
C GLN A 138 11.05 -8.23 -7.78
N GLU A 139 11.03 -8.84 -8.95
CA GLU A 139 12.12 -9.66 -9.47
C GLU A 139 13.40 -8.85 -9.75
N ARG A 140 13.28 -7.52 -9.82
CA ARG A 140 14.42 -6.61 -10.01
C ARG A 140 15.17 -6.32 -8.70
N PHE A 141 14.66 -6.78 -7.57
CA PHE A 141 15.31 -6.58 -6.29
C PHE A 141 16.59 -7.43 -6.17
N ASP A 142 17.68 -6.76 -5.87
CA ASP A 142 18.98 -7.37 -5.56
C ASP A 142 19.35 -7.03 -4.11
N PRO A 143 19.34 -8.00 -3.18
CA PRO A 143 19.61 -7.74 -1.77
C PRO A 143 21.04 -7.27 -1.50
N ALA A 144 22.01 -7.53 -2.39
CA ALA A 144 23.38 -7.08 -2.24
C ALA A 144 23.57 -5.60 -2.64
N ARG A 145 22.70 -5.07 -3.51
CA ARG A 145 22.83 -3.73 -4.09
C ARG A 145 21.82 -2.72 -3.57
N HIS A 146 20.60 -3.17 -3.25
CA HIS A 146 19.50 -2.29 -2.90
C HIS A 146 19.29 -2.23 -1.39
N ASN A 147 19.72 -1.13 -0.78
CA ASN A 147 19.64 -0.92 0.66
C ASN A 147 18.53 0.06 1.05
N VAL A 148 18.22 1.03 0.18
CA VAL A 148 17.10 1.95 0.38
C VAL A 148 16.07 1.73 -0.71
N ILE A 149 14.91 1.23 -0.32
CA ILE A 149 13.84 0.77 -1.18
C ILE A 149 12.64 1.70 -1.02
N SER A 150 12.04 2.14 -2.11
CA SER A 150 10.76 2.83 -2.08
C SER A 150 9.62 1.84 -2.38
N ASN A 151 8.57 1.86 -1.54
CA ASN A 151 7.31 1.14 -1.83
C ASN A 151 6.35 1.97 -2.70
N ALA A 152 6.84 3.03 -3.35
CA ALA A 152 6.05 3.99 -4.12
C ALA A 152 4.89 4.62 -3.30
N SER A 153 3.85 5.13 -3.96
CA SER A 153 2.64 5.63 -3.33
C SER A 153 1.51 4.60 -3.35
N CYS A 154 0.49 4.82 -2.52
CA CYS A 154 -0.76 4.05 -2.58
C CYS A 154 -1.41 4.11 -3.99
N THR A 155 -1.40 5.29 -4.62
CA THR A 155 -1.93 5.48 -5.98
C THR A 155 -1.08 4.74 -7.02
N THR A 156 0.26 4.71 -6.88
CA THR A 156 1.12 3.92 -7.77
C THR A 156 0.83 2.43 -7.63
N ASN A 157 0.66 1.95 -6.39
CA ASN A 157 0.26 0.56 -6.12
C ASN A 157 -1.14 0.24 -6.68
N GLY A 158 -2.07 1.21 -6.68
CA GLY A 158 -3.40 1.06 -7.28
C GLY A 158 -3.38 1.04 -8.81
N LEU A 159 -2.49 1.82 -9.45
CA LEU A 159 -2.43 1.94 -10.91
C LEU A 159 -1.53 0.88 -11.57
N ALA A 160 -0.35 0.63 -11.03
CA ALA A 160 0.67 -0.16 -11.71
C ALA A 160 0.25 -1.60 -12.04
N PRO A 161 -0.49 -2.33 -11.20
CA PRO A 161 -1.01 -3.65 -11.58
C PRO A 161 -1.93 -3.61 -12.80
N VAL A 162 -2.86 -2.65 -12.85
CA VAL A 162 -3.78 -2.47 -13.98
C VAL A 162 -3.02 -2.06 -15.24
N ALA A 163 -2.08 -1.12 -15.13
CA ALA A 163 -1.25 -0.69 -16.24
C ALA A 163 -0.38 -1.84 -16.78
N LYS A 164 0.15 -2.70 -15.89
CA LYS A 164 0.93 -3.88 -16.27
C LYS A 164 0.10 -4.86 -17.10
N VAL A 165 -1.11 -5.20 -16.65
CA VAL A 165 -2.01 -6.10 -17.40
C VAL A 165 -2.36 -5.53 -18.77
N LEU A 166 -2.74 -4.24 -18.84
CA LEU A 166 -3.05 -3.59 -20.10
C LEU A 166 -1.84 -3.56 -21.04
N PHE A 167 -0.67 -3.25 -20.50
CA PHE A 167 0.56 -3.20 -21.29
C PHE A 167 0.96 -4.58 -21.82
N ASP A 168 0.95 -5.60 -20.97
CA ASP A 168 1.35 -6.96 -21.37
C ASP A 168 0.43 -7.57 -22.43
N ARG A 169 -0.87 -7.26 -22.38
CA ARG A 169 -1.87 -7.88 -23.27
C ARG A 169 -2.18 -7.07 -24.52
N PHE A 170 -2.10 -5.75 -24.41
CA PHE A 170 -2.62 -4.89 -25.48
C PHE A 170 -1.61 -3.82 -25.92
N GLY A 171 -0.50 -3.64 -25.17
CA GLY A 171 0.40 -2.50 -25.32
C GLY A 171 -0.26 -1.19 -24.88
N ILE A 172 0.53 -0.18 -24.54
CA ILE A 172 0.03 1.17 -24.19
C ILE A 172 0.90 2.21 -24.86
N GLN A 173 0.31 3.06 -25.68
CA GLN A 173 0.99 4.21 -26.31
C GLN A 173 1.14 5.35 -25.31
N ARG A 174 0.06 5.73 -24.63
CA ARG A 174 -0.01 6.83 -23.66
C ARG A 174 -1.26 6.70 -22.79
N GLY A 175 -1.26 7.38 -21.64
CA GLY A 175 -2.40 7.36 -20.74
C GLY A 175 -2.47 8.57 -19.82
N LEU A 176 -3.68 8.84 -19.33
CA LEU A 176 -3.95 9.86 -18.33
C LEU A 176 -4.60 9.22 -17.10
N LEU A 177 -4.02 9.54 -15.94
CA LEU A 177 -4.53 9.15 -14.63
C LEU A 177 -5.27 10.31 -13.99
N THR A 178 -6.49 10.08 -13.53
CA THR A 178 -7.10 10.87 -12.46
C THR A 178 -7.35 9.96 -11.27
N THR A 179 -6.75 10.27 -10.12
CA THR A 179 -7.16 9.58 -8.89
C THR A 179 -8.15 10.45 -8.12
N VAL A 180 -9.36 9.93 -7.90
CA VAL A 180 -10.31 10.50 -6.94
C VAL A 180 -9.95 9.92 -5.58
N HIS A 181 -9.33 10.75 -4.75
CA HIS A 181 -8.58 10.30 -3.58
C HIS A 181 -9.19 10.83 -2.28
N SER A 182 -9.28 9.99 -1.28
CA SER A 182 -9.60 10.42 0.08
C SER A 182 -8.68 11.54 0.56
N TYR A 183 -9.18 12.41 1.44
CA TYR A 183 -8.33 13.42 2.07
C TYR A 183 -7.23 12.75 2.91
N THR A 184 -6.12 13.44 3.05
CA THR A 184 -4.98 13.01 3.86
C THR A 184 -4.52 14.16 4.76
N ASN A 185 -3.56 13.92 5.66
CA ASN A 185 -3.03 14.94 6.56
C ASN A 185 -2.38 16.15 5.85
N SER A 186 -2.17 16.10 4.53
CA SER A 186 -1.74 17.27 3.75
C SER A 186 -2.84 18.31 3.60
N GLN A 187 -4.13 17.90 3.59
CA GLN A 187 -5.28 18.79 3.59
C GLN A 187 -5.56 19.33 4.99
N ARG A 188 -6.21 20.49 5.05
CA ARG A 188 -6.56 21.17 6.31
C ARG A 188 -8.00 20.87 6.70
N LEU A 189 -8.27 20.81 8.01
CA LEU A 189 -9.64 20.66 8.52
C LEU A 189 -10.46 21.94 8.27
N LEU A 190 -9.84 23.10 8.50
CA LEU A 190 -10.39 24.43 8.24
C LEU A 190 -9.47 25.19 7.27
N ASP A 191 -9.94 26.31 6.71
CA ASP A 191 -9.14 27.19 5.87
C ASP A 191 -7.97 27.77 6.68
N VAL A 192 -6.75 27.33 6.38
CA VAL A 192 -5.50 27.72 7.06
C VAL A 192 -4.39 27.85 6.04
N ALA A 193 -3.50 28.82 6.23
CA ALA A 193 -2.38 29.05 5.34
C ALA A 193 -1.58 27.77 5.05
N SER A 194 -1.38 27.49 3.79
CA SER A 194 -0.58 26.39 3.26
C SER A 194 0.26 26.86 2.09
N ARG A 195 1.34 26.15 1.81
CA ARG A 195 2.20 26.44 0.66
C ARG A 195 1.45 26.31 -0.67
N ASP A 196 0.61 25.29 -0.80
CA ASP A 196 -0.36 25.17 -1.89
C ASP A 196 -1.68 25.77 -1.40
N LEU A 197 -2.19 26.77 -2.12
CA LEU A 197 -3.43 27.46 -1.76
C LEU A 197 -4.66 26.57 -1.89
N ARG A 198 -4.63 25.52 -2.70
CA ARG A 198 -5.72 24.53 -2.79
C ARG A 198 -5.74 23.64 -1.55
N ASP A 199 -4.58 23.18 -1.08
CA ASP A 199 -4.45 22.41 0.16
C ASP A 199 -4.71 23.28 1.44
N ALA A 200 -4.78 24.61 1.30
CA ALA A 200 -5.15 25.52 2.37
C ALA A 200 -6.65 25.49 2.73
N ARG A 201 -7.48 24.83 1.91
CA ARG A 201 -8.95 24.82 2.05
C ARG A 201 -9.43 23.61 2.84
N ALA A 202 -10.60 23.76 3.46
CA ALA A 202 -11.24 22.74 4.29
C ALA A 202 -11.52 21.46 3.49
N ALA A 203 -10.85 20.36 3.86
CA ALA A 203 -10.88 19.08 3.15
C ALA A 203 -12.27 18.43 3.11
N ALA A 204 -13.04 18.55 4.20
CA ALA A 204 -14.36 17.93 4.32
C ALA A 204 -15.47 18.65 3.56
N LEU A 205 -15.18 19.82 2.97
CA LEU A 205 -16.17 20.67 2.28
C LEU A 205 -15.86 20.84 0.79
N ASN A 206 -14.70 20.38 0.30
CA ASN A 206 -14.24 20.72 -1.04
C ASN A 206 -13.76 19.51 -1.82
N ILE A 207 -13.90 19.56 -3.15
CA ILE A 207 -13.10 18.78 -4.08
C ILE A 207 -11.84 19.61 -4.36
N VAL A 208 -10.67 19.07 -4.00
CA VAL A 208 -9.39 19.77 -4.10
C VAL A 208 -8.52 19.14 -5.19
N PRO A 209 -8.32 19.83 -6.35
CA PRO A 209 -7.33 19.39 -7.34
C PRO A 209 -5.93 19.48 -6.75
N SER A 210 -5.15 18.42 -6.92
CA SER A 210 -3.81 18.29 -6.37
C SER A 210 -2.89 17.57 -7.35
N GLU A 211 -1.60 17.79 -7.27
CA GLU A 211 -0.64 17.05 -8.06
C GLU A 211 -0.49 15.60 -7.58
N THR A 212 -0.13 14.71 -8.49
CA THR A 212 0.27 13.34 -8.16
C THR A 212 1.52 12.92 -8.93
N GLY A 213 2.48 12.35 -8.24
CA GLY A 213 3.65 11.72 -8.85
C GLY A 213 3.39 10.28 -9.34
N ALA A 214 2.21 9.73 -9.11
CA ALA A 214 1.93 8.32 -9.36
C ALA A 214 2.07 7.92 -10.83
N ALA A 215 1.60 8.76 -11.76
CA ALA A 215 1.74 8.51 -13.19
C ALA A 215 3.22 8.40 -13.63
N ARG A 216 4.08 9.26 -13.07
CA ARG A 216 5.53 9.23 -13.30
C ARG A 216 6.19 8.01 -12.68
N ALA A 217 5.75 7.65 -11.47
CA ALA A 217 6.29 6.51 -10.73
C ALA A 217 6.01 5.16 -11.41
N VAL A 218 4.94 5.04 -12.22
CA VAL A 218 4.73 3.83 -13.04
C VAL A 218 5.89 3.58 -13.99
N GLY A 219 6.49 4.62 -14.59
CA GLY A 219 7.67 4.48 -15.44
C GLY A 219 8.93 4.01 -14.72
N LEU A 220 9.01 4.10 -13.37
CA LEU A 220 10.11 3.52 -12.59
C LEU A 220 9.97 2.00 -12.44
N VAL A 221 8.73 1.50 -12.36
CA VAL A 221 8.43 0.08 -12.14
C VAL A 221 8.13 -0.67 -13.44
N ILE A 222 7.66 0.04 -14.48
CA ILE A 222 7.47 -0.46 -15.87
C ILE A 222 8.22 0.49 -16.80
N PRO A 223 9.54 0.29 -17.02
CA PRO A 223 10.38 1.26 -17.75
C PRO A 223 9.90 1.57 -19.17
N GLU A 224 9.25 0.61 -19.82
CA GLU A 224 8.69 0.76 -21.16
C GLU A 224 7.59 1.83 -21.22
N LEU A 225 6.97 2.16 -20.08
CA LEU A 225 5.94 3.18 -19.95
C LEU A 225 6.49 4.54 -19.50
N GLN A 226 7.81 4.68 -19.37
CA GLN A 226 8.42 5.94 -18.94
C GLN A 226 8.05 7.09 -19.89
N GLY A 227 7.54 8.18 -19.30
CA GLY A 227 7.14 9.39 -20.06
C GLY A 227 5.83 9.28 -20.84
N ARG A 228 5.15 8.10 -20.80
CA ARG A 228 3.88 7.90 -21.51
C ARG A 228 2.66 8.29 -20.71
N PHE A 229 2.79 8.52 -19.39
CA PHE A 229 1.68 8.81 -18.50
C PHE A 229 1.76 10.21 -17.90
N GLY A 230 0.61 10.89 -17.88
CA GLY A 230 0.35 12.09 -17.12
C GLY A 230 -0.76 11.84 -16.10
N GLY A 231 -0.90 12.73 -15.11
CA GLY A 231 -1.99 12.53 -14.17
C GLY A 231 -2.13 13.62 -13.13
N MET A 232 -3.29 13.59 -12.46
CA MET A 232 -3.65 14.49 -11.36
C MET A 232 -4.44 13.75 -10.30
N SER A 233 -4.61 14.38 -9.15
CA SER A 233 -5.44 13.92 -8.05
C SER A 233 -6.59 14.90 -7.80
N LEU A 234 -7.76 14.36 -7.48
CA LEU A 234 -8.89 15.12 -6.92
C LEU A 234 -9.12 14.61 -5.50
N ARG A 235 -8.81 15.41 -4.48
CA ARG A 235 -9.13 15.07 -3.09
C ARG A 235 -10.61 15.30 -2.85
N VAL A 236 -11.28 14.33 -2.22
CA VAL A 236 -12.72 14.35 -1.96
C VAL A 236 -13.01 14.12 -0.48
N PRO A 237 -14.20 14.54 0.03
CA PRO A 237 -14.58 14.40 1.44
C PRO A 237 -14.89 12.95 1.88
N THR A 238 -13.97 12.02 1.65
CA THR A 238 -14.01 10.63 2.14
C THR A 238 -12.81 10.37 3.03
N SER A 239 -12.98 9.57 4.07
CA SER A 239 -11.93 9.36 5.08
C SER A 239 -10.88 8.32 4.65
N THR A 240 -11.26 7.38 3.81
CA THR A 240 -10.40 6.36 3.19
C THR A 240 -11.09 5.75 1.98
N VAL A 241 -10.38 4.96 1.23
CA VAL A 241 -10.70 4.37 -0.06
C VAL A 241 -10.75 5.40 -1.18
N SER A 242 -9.94 5.16 -2.17
CA SER A 242 -9.72 5.99 -3.34
C SER A 242 -9.94 5.18 -4.61
N ILE A 243 -10.09 5.85 -5.75
CA ILE A 243 -10.25 5.20 -7.05
C ILE A 243 -9.29 5.80 -8.07
N VAL A 244 -8.68 4.94 -8.85
CA VAL A 244 -7.96 5.28 -10.08
C VAL A 244 -8.95 5.29 -11.23
N ASP A 245 -9.04 6.41 -11.93
CA ASP A 245 -9.64 6.57 -13.26
C ASP A 245 -8.48 6.66 -14.27
N PHE A 246 -8.27 5.58 -15.02
CA PHE A 246 -7.17 5.51 -15.98
C PHE A 246 -7.69 5.40 -17.40
N THR A 247 -7.37 6.40 -18.21
CA THR A 247 -7.69 6.42 -19.64
C THR A 247 -6.42 6.22 -20.45
N ALA A 248 -6.39 5.21 -21.32
CA ALA A 248 -5.22 4.85 -22.11
C ALA A 248 -5.54 4.64 -23.59
N VAL A 249 -4.59 4.98 -24.45
CA VAL A 249 -4.57 4.59 -25.85
C VAL A 249 -3.72 3.33 -25.97
N LEU A 250 -4.35 2.23 -26.39
CA LEU A 250 -3.69 0.95 -26.58
C LEU A 250 -3.01 0.86 -27.95
N ASP A 251 -2.05 -0.08 -28.10
CA ASP A 251 -1.39 -0.33 -29.39
C ASP A 251 -2.31 -1.04 -30.39
N ARG A 252 -3.31 -1.77 -29.88
CA ARG A 252 -4.36 -2.41 -30.69
C ARG A 252 -5.75 -2.19 -30.09
N GLU A 253 -6.77 -2.31 -30.89
CA GLU A 253 -8.15 -2.34 -30.39
C GLU A 253 -8.37 -3.56 -29.48
N ALA A 254 -9.20 -3.38 -28.47
CA ALA A 254 -9.63 -4.43 -27.57
C ALA A 254 -11.09 -4.20 -27.17
N THR A 255 -11.82 -5.27 -26.94
CA THR A 255 -13.17 -5.21 -26.42
C THR A 255 -13.17 -5.10 -24.89
N LYS A 256 -14.29 -4.63 -24.31
CA LYS A 256 -14.54 -4.66 -22.87
C LYS A 256 -14.29 -6.06 -22.30
N ASP A 257 -14.80 -7.09 -22.97
CA ASP A 257 -14.72 -8.48 -22.51
C ASP A 257 -13.27 -9.00 -22.52
N GLU A 258 -12.46 -8.65 -23.52
CA GLU A 258 -11.04 -9.01 -23.57
C GLU A 258 -10.26 -8.35 -22.41
N ILE A 259 -10.52 -7.07 -22.14
CA ILE A 259 -9.88 -6.34 -21.03
C ILE A 259 -10.28 -6.96 -19.69
N ASN A 260 -11.58 -7.17 -19.47
CA ASN A 260 -12.10 -7.74 -18.24
C ASN A 260 -11.60 -9.18 -18.02
N ALA A 261 -11.51 -9.98 -19.09
CA ALA A 261 -10.96 -11.34 -19.03
C ALA A 261 -9.48 -11.33 -18.63
N ALA A 262 -8.67 -10.43 -19.20
CA ALA A 262 -7.26 -10.29 -18.84
C ALA A 262 -7.09 -9.89 -17.36
N MET A 263 -7.85 -8.91 -16.87
CA MET A 263 -7.81 -8.49 -15.46
C MET A 263 -8.22 -9.64 -14.52
N ARG A 264 -9.27 -10.37 -14.86
CA ARG A 264 -9.74 -11.54 -14.09
C ARG A 264 -8.70 -12.67 -14.07
N GLU A 265 -8.01 -12.92 -15.18
CA GLU A 265 -6.94 -13.92 -15.27
C GLU A 265 -5.79 -13.56 -14.31
N TYR A 266 -5.23 -12.35 -14.45
CA TYR A 266 -4.11 -11.91 -13.61
C TYR A 266 -4.47 -11.86 -12.12
N SER A 267 -5.70 -11.49 -11.78
CA SER A 267 -6.15 -11.44 -10.39
C SER A 267 -6.22 -12.81 -9.72
N LYS A 268 -6.35 -13.88 -10.50
CA LYS A 268 -6.43 -15.26 -9.99
C LYS A 268 -5.10 -16.01 -10.04
N ASP A 269 -4.10 -15.48 -10.74
CA ASP A 269 -2.82 -16.14 -10.93
C ASP A 269 -1.64 -15.29 -10.46
N SER A 270 -0.99 -14.56 -11.37
CA SER A 270 0.30 -13.87 -11.11
C SER A 270 0.19 -12.70 -10.16
N MET A 271 -1.00 -12.10 -10.05
CA MET A 271 -1.30 -10.98 -9.15
C MET A 271 -2.32 -11.32 -8.07
N LEU A 272 -2.43 -12.62 -7.71
CA LEU A 272 -3.31 -13.05 -6.62
C LEU A 272 -2.96 -12.28 -5.33
N GLY A 273 -4.00 -11.69 -4.70
CA GLY A 273 -3.85 -10.87 -3.49
C GLY A 273 -3.30 -9.45 -3.72
N ILE A 274 -2.84 -9.13 -4.93
CA ILE A 274 -2.41 -7.79 -5.36
C ILE A 274 -3.52 -7.09 -6.14
N LEU A 275 -3.96 -7.73 -7.23
CA LEU A 275 -5.07 -7.27 -8.08
C LEU A 275 -6.33 -8.04 -7.72
N GLY A 276 -7.41 -7.32 -7.41
CA GLY A 276 -8.76 -7.86 -7.32
C GLY A 276 -9.55 -7.58 -8.60
N TYR A 277 -10.64 -8.31 -8.76
CA TYR A 277 -11.60 -8.10 -9.84
C TYR A 277 -13.03 -8.22 -9.29
N THR A 278 -13.90 -7.29 -9.65
CA THR A 278 -15.31 -7.32 -9.26
C THR A 278 -16.21 -6.86 -10.40
N GLU A 279 -17.42 -7.42 -10.45
CA GLU A 279 -18.55 -6.95 -11.28
C GLU A 279 -19.74 -6.56 -10.39
N GLU A 280 -19.51 -6.40 -9.08
CA GLU A 280 -20.53 -5.92 -8.18
C GLU A 280 -20.60 -4.38 -8.21
N PRO A 281 -21.79 -3.79 -8.02
CA PRO A 281 -22.00 -2.34 -8.04
C PRO A 281 -21.55 -1.71 -6.71
N LEU A 282 -20.23 -1.74 -6.43
CA LEU A 282 -19.64 -1.31 -5.17
C LEU A 282 -19.34 0.19 -5.16
N VAL A 283 -19.31 0.75 -3.95
CA VAL A 283 -18.85 2.11 -3.66
C VAL A 283 -17.69 2.08 -2.66
N SER A 284 -17.04 3.21 -2.41
CA SER A 284 -15.82 3.29 -1.61
C SER A 284 -15.93 2.64 -0.22
N SER A 285 -17.07 2.78 0.46
CA SER A 285 -17.27 2.22 1.81
C SER A 285 -17.26 0.71 1.86
N ASP A 286 -17.61 0.04 0.75
CA ASP A 286 -17.65 -1.43 0.65
C ASP A 286 -16.25 -2.06 0.58
N LEU A 287 -15.27 -1.26 0.15
CA LEU A 287 -13.89 -1.67 -0.05
C LEU A 287 -12.95 -1.23 1.08
N LYS A 288 -13.52 -0.67 2.15
CA LYS A 288 -12.76 -0.24 3.32
C LYS A 288 -12.19 -1.44 4.06
N GLY A 289 -10.87 -1.42 4.24
CA GLY A 289 -10.13 -2.52 4.84
C GLY A 289 -9.72 -3.62 3.86
N ASP A 290 -9.94 -3.44 2.55
CA ASP A 290 -9.44 -4.38 1.54
C ASP A 290 -7.90 -4.34 1.49
N SER A 291 -7.26 -5.50 1.61
CA SER A 291 -5.79 -5.62 1.65
C SER A 291 -5.13 -5.55 0.28
N ARG A 292 -5.90 -5.67 -0.80
CA ARG A 292 -5.37 -5.64 -2.17
C ARG A 292 -4.91 -4.24 -2.57
N SER A 293 -3.91 -4.18 -3.44
CA SER A 293 -3.39 -2.92 -3.95
C SER A 293 -4.36 -2.23 -4.92
N SER A 294 -5.13 -3.02 -5.64
CA SER A 294 -5.92 -2.58 -6.78
C SER A 294 -7.11 -3.51 -6.96
N ILE A 295 -8.33 -3.01 -6.95
CA ILE A 295 -9.55 -3.79 -7.17
C ILE A 295 -10.22 -3.26 -8.43
N PHE A 296 -10.04 -3.99 -9.54
CA PHE A 296 -10.55 -3.60 -10.85
C PHE A 296 -12.07 -3.75 -10.92
N SER A 297 -12.75 -2.69 -11.38
CA SER A 297 -14.19 -2.70 -11.63
C SER A 297 -14.51 -3.08 -13.07
N GLY A 298 -14.95 -4.31 -13.28
CA GLY A 298 -15.33 -4.81 -14.61
C GLY A 298 -16.59 -4.13 -15.17
N LEU A 299 -17.46 -3.60 -14.30
CA LEU A 299 -18.65 -2.87 -14.72
C LEU A 299 -18.30 -1.57 -15.45
N ASP A 300 -17.23 -0.89 -15.01
CA ASP A 300 -16.89 0.47 -15.42
C ASP A 300 -15.88 0.54 -16.58
N THR A 301 -15.56 -0.60 -17.21
CA THR A 301 -14.70 -0.64 -18.40
C THR A 301 -15.42 -0.03 -19.60
N LEU A 302 -14.85 1.04 -20.18
CA LEU A 302 -15.33 1.71 -21.38
C LEU A 302 -14.29 1.62 -22.49
N VAL A 303 -14.78 1.40 -23.73
CA VAL A 303 -13.92 1.25 -24.91
C VAL A 303 -14.48 2.04 -26.08
N VAL A 304 -13.62 2.81 -26.76
CA VAL A 304 -13.90 3.52 -28.00
C VAL A 304 -12.72 3.32 -28.95
N GLY A 305 -12.83 2.34 -29.85
CA GLY A 305 -11.69 1.90 -30.67
C GLY A 305 -10.56 1.38 -29.78
N ASN A 306 -9.37 1.98 -29.90
CA ASN A 306 -8.22 1.66 -29.04
C ASN A 306 -8.10 2.60 -27.81
N LEU A 307 -9.04 3.53 -27.61
CA LEU A 307 -9.12 4.34 -26.41
C LEU A 307 -9.93 3.58 -25.34
N VAL A 308 -9.32 3.31 -24.20
CA VAL A 308 -9.95 2.60 -23.10
C VAL A 308 -9.94 3.44 -21.83
N LYS A 309 -10.99 3.31 -21.03
CA LYS A 309 -11.10 3.87 -19.69
C LYS A 309 -11.42 2.74 -18.71
N VAL A 310 -10.66 2.66 -17.63
CA VAL A 310 -10.82 1.64 -16.60
C VAL A 310 -10.79 2.28 -15.22
N LEU A 311 -11.55 1.69 -14.31
CA LEU A 311 -11.60 2.10 -12.91
C LEU A 311 -11.02 1.00 -12.01
N SER A 312 -10.22 1.42 -11.02
CA SER A 312 -9.71 0.50 -10.01
C SER A 312 -9.70 1.15 -8.63
N TRP A 313 -10.30 0.48 -7.67
CA TRP A 313 -10.39 0.88 -6.29
C TRP A 313 -9.15 0.49 -5.50
N TYR A 314 -8.87 1.21 -4.41
CA TYR A 314 -7.84 0.84 -3.45
C TYR A 314 -8.08 1.49 -2.09
N ASP A 315 -7.88 0.74 -1.02
CA ASP A 315 -7.81 1.36 0.30
C ASP A 315 -6.42 1.99 0.45
N ASN A 316 -6.37 3.31 0.34
CA ASN A 316 -5.12 4.08 0.33
C ASN A 316 -4.37 4.05 1.67
N GLU A 317 -5.01 3.64 2.76
CA GLU A 317 -4.37 3.45 4.06
C GLU A 317 -4.08 1.97 4.33
N TYR A 318 -5.10 1.12 4.45
CA TYR A 318 -4.93 -0.28 4.84
C TYR A 318 -4.35 -1.14 3.72
N GLY A 319 -4.87 -1.06 2.50
CA GLY A 319 -4.31 -1.79 1.36
C GLY A 319 -2.84 -1.43 1.10
N TYR A 320 -2.50 -0.14 1.23
CA TYR A 320 -1.11 0.29 1.13
C TYR A 320 -0.24 -0.20 2.30
N ALA A 321 -0.75 -0.19 3.53
CA ALA A 321 -0.04 -0.71 4.69
C ALA A 321 0.21 -2.23 4.59
N CYS A 322 -0.74 -2.98 4.01
CA CYS A 322 -0.55 -4.39 3.68
C CYS A 322 0.59 -4.57 2.67
N ARG A 323 0.66 -3.76 1.61
CA ARG A 323 1.80 -3.80 0.66
C ARG A 323 3.13 -3.45 1.32
N LEU A 324 3.14 -2.47 2.23
CA LEU A 324 4.33 -2.11 3.00
C LEU A 324 4.77 -3.27 3.92
N SER A 325 3.83 -3.95 4.52
CA SER A 325 4.04 -5.17 5.32
C SER A 325 4.60 -6.31 4.45
N ASP A 326 4.01 -6.55 3.29
CA ASP A 326 4.41 -7.64 2.39
C ASP A 326 5.79 -7.40 1.75
N ILE A 327 6.12 -6.15 1.35
CA ILE A 327 7.47 -5.85 0.85
C ILE A 327 8.51 -6.00 1.96
N THR A 328 8.16 -5.69 3.22
CA THR A 328 9.03 -5.90 4.35
C THR A 328 9.31 -7.40 4.56
N ALA A 329 8.29 -8.24 4.46
CA ALA A 329 8.44 -9.69 4.51
C ALA A 329 9.23 -10.25 3.31
N PHE A 330 9.01 -9.70 2.13
CA PHE A 330 9.77 -10.05 0.93
C PHE A 330 11.26 -9.78 1.12
N VAL A 331 11.62 -8.57 1.56
CA VAL A 331 13.02 -8.20 1.84
C VAL A 331 13.61 -9.05 2.96
N ALA A 332 12.84 -9.31 4.02
CA ALA A 332 13.27 -10.16 5.14
C ALA A 332 13.60 -11.60 4.69
N ARG A 333 12.78 -12.19 3.84
CA ARG A 333 13.01 -13.53 3.28
C ARG A 333 14.27 -13.56 2.41
N GLN A 334 14.50 -12.52 1.60
CA GLN A 334 15.69 -12.40 0.77
C GLN A 334 16.98 -12.28 1.63
N LEU A 335 16.94 -11.51 2.73
CA LEU A 335 18.07 -11.43 3.68
C LEU A 335 18.38 -12.76 4.33
N ASN A 336 17.39 -13.59 4.60
CA ASN A 336 17.56 -14.94 5.15
C ASN A 336 17.93 -16.00 4.08
N GLY A 337 18.21 -15.61 2.84
CA GLY A 337 18.54 -16.53 1.75
C GLY A 337 17.37 -17.43 1.30
N LYS A 338 16.15 -17.12 1.71
CA LYS A 338 14.94 -17.80 1.25
C LYS A 338 14.53 -17.25 -0.12
N THR A 339 15.25 -17.65 -1.15
CA THR A 339 14.87 -17.34 -2.55
C THR A 339 13.97 -18.47 -3.05
N SER A 340 12.73 -18.16 -3.36
CA SER A 340 11.87 -19.09 -4.09
C SER A 340 12.16 -18.98 -5.58
N ALA A 341 12.60 -20.06 -6.18
CA ALA A 341 12.60 -20.19 -7.64
C ALA A 341 11.14 -20.20 -8.12
N ASN A 342 10.82 -19.41 -9.15
CA ASN A 342 9.55 -19.44 -9.90
C ASN A 342 8.33 -18.70 -9.30
N GLY A 343 8.42 -17.41 -8.96
CA GLY A 343 7.21 -16.59 -8.78
C GLY A 343 6.28 -16.95 -7.61
N SER A 344 6.55 -18.08 -6.90
CA SER A 344 5.72 -18.56 -5.79
C SER A 344 5.87 -17.71 -4.53
N ILE A 345 6.99 -16.99 -4.39
CA ILE A 345 7.28 -16.18 -3.19
C ILE A 345 6.20 -15.11 -2.92
N LEU A 346 5.62 -14.53 -3.97
CA LEU A 346 4.54 -13.57 -3.80
C LEU A 346 3.26 -14.21 -3.27
N LYS A 347 2.87 -15.38 -3.80
CA LYS A 347 1.70 -16.11 -3.33
C LYS A 347 1.84 -16.51 -1.85
N GLU A 348 3.05 -16.85 -1.42
CA GLU A 348 3.34 -17.17 -0.03
C GLU A 348 3.33 -15.95 0.90
N ILE A 349 3.80 -14.79 0.41
CA ILE A 349 3.88 -13.55 1.19
C ILE A 349 2.52 -12.87 1.28
N VAL A 350 1.89 -12.66 0.11
CA VAL A 350 0.64 -11.91 0.05
C VAL A 350 -0.54 -12.73 0.55
N GLY A 351 -0.47 -14.07 0.41
CA GLY A 351 -1.53 -14.99 0.83
C GLY A 351 -2.78 -14.92 -0.05
N ASP A 352 -3.73 -15.78 0.23
CA ASP A 352 -5.06 -15.72 -0.38
C ASP A 352 -5.83 -14.54 0.23
N PRO A 353 -6.38 -13.59 -0.57
CA PRO A 353 -7.21 -12.50 -0.09
C PRO A 353 -8.49 -12.97 0.63
N GLY A 354 -8.92 -14.23 0.46
CA GLY A 354 -9.98 -14.86 1.25
C GLY A 354 -9.59 -15.14 2.72
N MET A 355 -8.33 -15.06 3.07
CA MET A 355 -7.87 -15.03 4.45
C MET A 355 -7.67 -13.56 4.91
N TRP A 356 -8.73 -12.80 4.93
CA TRP A 356 -8.82 -11.61 5.77
C TRP A 356 -8.52 -12.06 7.18
N GLY A 357 -7.39 -11.61 7.69
CA GLY A 357 -6.86 -12.04 8.96
C GLY A 357 -7.92 -12.35 10.03
N LYS A 358 -7.57 -12.83 11.15
CA LYS A 358 -8.44 -13.30 12.24
C LYS A 358 -9.54 -12.32 12.73
N ASN A 359 -9.89 -11.27 11.92
CA ASN A 359 -10.98 -10.35 12.23
C ASN A 359 -12.34 -10.98 11.87
N PRO A 360 -13.13 -11.45 12.85
CA PRO A 360 -14.40 -12.16 12.62
C PRO A 360 -15.43 -11.33 11.85
N ARG A 361 -15.38 -9.99 11.94
CA ARG A 361 -16.35 -9.09 11.32
C ARG A 361 -16.22 -8.98 9.79
N LEU A 362 -15.09 -9.41 9.22
CA LEU A 362 -14.86 -9.40 7.79
C LEU A 362 -15.06 -10.79 7.15
N ARG A 363 -15.02 -11.88 7.94
CA ARG A 363 -15.30 -13.26 7.49
C ARG A 363 -16.76 -13.50 7.12
N ASP A 364 -17.70 -12.82 7.77
CA ASP A 364 -19.13 -13.08 7.57
C ASP A 364 -19.69 -12.52 6.24
N ARG A 365 -18.96 -11.65 5.55
CA ARG A 365 -19.38 -11.09 4.26
C ARG A 365 -19.14 -12.04 3.08
N ASP A 366 -18.05 -12.79 3.06
CA ASP A 366 -17.75 -13.75 1.98
C ASP A 366 -18.58 -15.04 2.07
N SER A 367 -18.99 -15.44 3.30
CA SER A 367 -19.86 -16.60 3.49
C SER A 367 -21.32 -16.34 3.06
N ALA A 368 -21.80 -15.10 3.14
CA ALA A 368 -23.14 -14.72 2.71
C ALA A 368 -23.29 -14.67 1.18
N ALA A 369 -22.23 -14.30 0.45
CA ALA A 369 -22.25 -14.26 -1.01
C ALA A 369 -22.25 -15.65 -1.68
N SER A 370 -21.64 -16.65 -1.00
CA SER A 370 -21.59 -18.04 -1.51
C SER A 370 -22.93 -18.80 -1.37
N THR A 371 -23.81 -18.39 -0.45
CA THR A 371 -25.08 -19.08 -0.18
C THR A 371 -26.24 -18.61 -1.05
N THR A 372 -26.15 -17.45 -1.70
CA THR A 372 -27.23 -16.93 -2.57
C THR A 372 -27.14 -17.38 -4.03
N ALA A 373 -26.02 -17.99 -4.45
CA ALA A 373 -25.86 -18.47 -5.84
C ALA A 373 -26.52 -19.82 -6.15
N THR A 374 -27.11 -20.50 -5.18
CA THR A 374 -27.72 -21.87 -5.34
C THR A 374 -29.24 -21.90 -5.25
N ALA A 375 -29.93 -20.76 -5.18
CA ALA A 375 -31.38 -20.76 -4.94
C ALA A 375 -32.26 -20.21 -6.08
N THR A 376 -31.78 -20.05 -7.30
CA THR A 376 -32.62 -19.68 -8.46
C THR A 376 -32.40 -20.56 -9.66
N SER A 377 -32.75 -21.86 -9.50
CA SER A 377 -33.07 -22.71 -10.64
C SER A 377 -34.12 -23.72 -10.23
N LYS A 378 -35.36 -23.26 -10.07
CA LYS A 378 -36.61 -24.04 -10.14
C LYS A 378 -37.79 -23.09 -9.92
N GLU A 379 -38.34 -22.55 -11.00
CA GLU A 379 -39.75 -22.49 -11.37
C GLU A 379 -39.89 -21.64 -12.62
#